data_d09e69fddbccea46faf0afd58bbaa6c9
#
_entry.id   d09e69fddbccea46faf0afd58bbaa6c9
#
_cell.length_a   1.000
_cell.length_b   1.000
_cell.length_c   1.000
_cell.angle_alpha   90.00
_cell.angle_beta   90.00
_cell.angle_gamma   90.00
#
_symmetry.space_group_name_H-M   'P 1'
#
loop_
_entity.id
_entity.type
_entity.pdbx_description
1 polymer ?
#
loop_
_entity_poly.entity_id
_entity_poly.type
_entity_poly.pdbx_seq_one_letter_code
_entity_poly.pdbx_strand_id
1 'polypeptide(L)'
;MKKILLLIISVFLIVGCSSQPQENKKVSFHQYLRQIFVEDMENDYLTMHSSLIHPEKYDIEVKKISFGNIDDKNINYKKRLKTLESYKDSLSGSDKTYYKILHRTYEDQVKMDDDKYEYMDNICDPNNSFTENMATSLLEFRFDNENDIKNYIKLIESGIDYCKQAVAYLKKQSEEGYFMSSRVSSEYLQSLNKLMTSSWLVSSFNKRTFSFSLSDEKKEKYGEDVKKAYEKSLYPGFKLVKEAVLKYKNTSKNASGLSELKNGKSYFEARVQSILGVDDSLSQMKEKAIALAKQSSDYIQSHLNAELYYKITASNSTGLRTYRSVIQDLLQRYQEDFEKLDHINYEISAMDQSNASSSTLAYYVNPTLDGKETNIIRVNENSTQSKDSLDAYSTLAHESIPGHMYQFNYARMLKRPEILYTVSYLGYAEGYATYVQDYAYKYAPHIDSDVKDILLAEQHLQYALVILSMIGIHNDSYSKTDVKRLWSDYQMNLSFTEVSSLYNQMLDSPFMMCPYYLGYMYIKDIQKNMKSKLGDKYTNKAFNKALVANGNVPIALLESTVIDSMEK
;
A
#
# COMPACT_ATOMS: atom_id res chain seq x y z
N MET A 1 -24.34 75.28 -55.27
CA MET A 1 -24.38 74.29 -54.20
C MET A 1 -23.11 73.45 -54.30
N LYS A 2 -22.03 73.85 -53.61
CA LYS A 2 -20.71 73.23 -53.69
C LYS A 2 -20.53 72.29 -52.50
N LYS A 3 -20.27 71.02 -52.77
CA LYS A 3 -19.86 70.02 -51.79
C LYS A 3 -18.35 70.13 -51.57
N ILE A 4 -17.95 70.48 -50.37
CA ILE A 4 -16.54 70.46 -49.92
C ILE A 4 -16.20 69.04 -49.50
N LEU A 5 -15.21 68.45 -50.15
CA LEU A 5 -14.66 67.15 -49.83
C LEU A 5 -13.47 67.36 -48.87
N LEU A 6 -13.64 66.96 -47.61
CA LEU A 6 -12.53 66.97 -46.62
C LEU A 6 -11.74 65.65 -46.78
N LEU A 7 -10.49 65.80 -47.17
CA LEU A 7 -9.50 64.72 -47.24
C LEU A 7 -8.86 64.57 -45.84
N ILE A 8 -9.16 63.49 -45.14
CA ILE A 8 -8.49 63.13 -43.88
C ILE A 8 -7.29 62.24 -44.28
N ILE A 9 -6.09 62.82 -44.11
CA ILE A 9 -4.84 62.06 -44.22
C ILE A 9 -4.62 61.29 -42.90
N SER A 10 -4.82 60.00 -42.93
CA SER A 10 -4.51 59.10 -41.83
C SER A 10 -3.02 58.77 -41.87
N VAL A 11 -2.28 59.38 -40.95
CA VAL A 11 -0.86 58.98 -40.68
C VAL A 11 -0.88 57.67 -39.91
N PHE A 12 -0.52 56.59 -40.60
CA PHE A 12 -0.23 55.33 -39.93
C PHE A 12 1.10 55.42 -39.18
N LEU A 13 1.04 55.68 -37.88
CA LEU A 13 2.13 55.41 -36.97
C LEU A 13 2.21 53.87 -36.78
N ILE A 14 3.18 53.26 -37.47
CA ILE A 14 3.58 51.87 -37.20
C ILE A 14 4.30 51.90 -35.86
N VAL A 15 3.53 51.68 -34.76
CA VAL A 15 4.11 51.32 -33.49
C VAL A 15 4.51 49.82 -33.63
N GLY A 16 5.79 49.61 -33.84
CA GLY A 16 6.38 48.28 -33.77
C GLY A 16 6.22 47.74 -32.35
N CYS A 17 5.18 46.93 -32.10
CA CYS A 17 5.16 46.05 -30.95
C CYS A 17 6.30 45.07 -31.10
N SER A 18 7.45 45.37 -30.51
CA SER A 18 8.40 44.34 -30.13
C SER A 18 7.69 43.47 -29.08
N SER A 19 7.16 42.34 -29.50
CA SER A 19 6.80 41.27 -28.56
C SER A 19 8.11 40.83 -27.92
N GLN A 20 8.41 41.41 -26.75
CA GLN A 20 9.34 40.74 -25.84
C GLN A 20 8.78 39.33 -25.60
N PRO A 21 9.62 38.30 -25.66
CA PRO A 21 9.19 36.99 -25.23
C PRO A 21 8.66 37.16 -23.79
N GLN A 22 7.39 36.82 -23.54
CA GLN A 22 6.93 36.66 -22.18
C GLN A 22 7.87 35.64 -21.55
N GLU A 23 8.79 36.10 -20.71
CA GLU A 23 9.47 35.21 -19.80
C GLU A 23 8.36 34.44 -19.08
N ASN A 24 8.24 33.17 -19.37
CA ASN A 24 7.40 32.25 -18.62
C ASN A 24 7.90 32.33 -17.17
N LYS A 25 7.29 33.20 -16.36
CA LYS A 25 7.61 33.28 -14.93
C LYS A 25 7.47 31.88 -14.36
N LYS A 26 8.59 31.29 -13.97
CA LYS A 26 8.62 29.99 -13.30
C LYS A 26 7.67 30.07 -12.11
N VAL A 27 6.68 29.17 -12.05
CA VAL A 27 5.77 29.10 -10.91
C VAL A 27 6.54 28.81 -9.62
N SER A 28 6.03 29.23 -8.48
CA SER A 28 6.66 28.92 -7.20
C SER A 28 6.66 27.41 -6.92
N PHE A 29 7.56 26.95 -6.04
CA PHE A 29 7.63 25.53 -5.68
C PHE A 29 6.29 25.00 -5.17
N HIS A 30 5.61 25.72 -4.26
CA HIS A 30 4.30 25.31 -3.75
C HIS A 30 3.20 25.31 -4.81
N GLN A 31 3.24 26.25 -5.76
CA GLN A 31 2.32 26.19 -6.91
C GLN A 31 2.58 24.97 -7.79
N TYR A 32 3.84 24.61 -8.01
CA TYR A 32 4.20 23.39 -8.72
C TYR A 32 3.69 22.14 -7.99
N LEU A 33 3.89 22.04 -6.67
CA LEU A 33 3.38 20.92 -5.86
C LEU A 33 1.86 20.79 -5.95
N ARG A 34 1.15 21.92 -5.94
CA ARG A 34 -0.30 21.95 -6.12
C ARG A 34 -0.70 21.48 -7.52
N GLN A 35 -0.01 21.93 -8.57
CA GLN A 35 -0.30 21.54 -9.95
C GLN A 35 -0.18 20.04 -10.16
N ILE A 36 0.90 19.40 -9.67
CA ILE A 36 1.08 17.96 -9.83
C ILE A 36 0.06 17.15 -9.02
N PHE A 37 -0.36 17.65 -7.84
CA PHE A 37 -1.44 17.04 -7.08
C PHE A 37 -2.77 17.06 -7.86
N VAL A 38 -3.15 18.20 -8.40
CA VAL A 38 -4.36 18.33 -9.21
C VAL A 38 -4.30 17.41 -10.44
N GLU A 39 -3.14 17.41 -11.14
CA GLU A 39 -2.93 16.54 -12.30
C GLU A 39 -3.10 15.05 -11.95
N ASP A 40 -2.57 14.60 -10.83
CA ASP A 40 -2.68 13.20 -10.39
C ASP A 40 -4.14 12.84 -10.06
N MET A 41 -4.84 13.70 -9.32
CA MET A 41 -6.25 13.49 -8.97
C MET A 41 -7.18 13.49 -10.18
N GLU A 42 -6.92 14.33 -11.18
CA GLU A 42 -7.72 14.37 -12.42
C GLU A 42 -7.51 13.15 -13.31
N ASN A 43 -6.35 12.50 -13.22
CA ASN A 43 -5.99 11.32 -14.00
C ASN A 43 -6.39 10.00 -13.34
N ASP A 44 -6.60 9.99 -12.02
CA ASP A 44 -7.01 8.80 -11.27
C ASP A 44 -8.28 9.08 -10.44
N TYR A 45 -9.43 8.71 -11.03
CA TYR A 45 -10.73 8.90 -10.40
C TYR A 45 -10.88 8.17 -9.06
N LEU A 46 -10.37 6.93 -8.96
CA LEU A 46 -10.50 6.14 -7.73
C LEU A 46 -9.68 6.74 -6.59
N THR A 47 -8.44 7.13 -6.85
CA THR A 47 -7.60 7.82 -5.88
C THR A 47 -8.21 9.15 -5.47
N MET A 48 -8.72 9.94 -6.42
CA MET A 48 -9.40 11.21 -6.12
C MET A 48 -10.64 10.98 -5.24
N HIS A 49 -11.52 10.05 -5.61
CA HIS A 49 -12.77 9.78 -4.88
C HIS A 49 -12.53 9.21 -3.47
N SER A 50 -11.52 8.35 -3.30
CA SER A 50 -11.16 7.82 -1.98
C SER A 50 -10.44 8.86 -1.09
N SER A 51 -9.73 9.81 -1.69
CA SER A 51 -8.93 10.79 -0.96
C SER A 51 -9.66 12.09 -0.64
N LEU A 52 -10.68 12.49 -1.41
CA LEU A 52 -11.34 13.79 -1.28
C LEU A 52 -12.87 13.67 -1.26
N ILE A 53 -13.51 14.46 -0.36
CA ILE A 53 -14.96 14.70 -0.41
C ILE A 53 -15.28 15.89 -1.32
N HIS A 54 -14.39 16.88 -1.34
CA HIS A 54 -14.59 18.18 -1.97
C HIS A 54 -13.51 18.46 -3.02
N PRO A 55 -13.43 17.69 -4.12
CA PRO A 55 -12.43 17.93 -5.17
C PRO A 55 -12.54 19.34 -5.78
N GLU A 56 -13.74 19.95 -5.78
CA GLU A 56 -13.96 21.32 -6.24
C GLU A 56 -13.19 22.39 -5.43
N LYS A 57 -12.87 22.14 -4.16
CA LYS A 57 -12.03 23.04 -3.34
C LYS A 57 -10.57 23.04 -3.78
N TYR A 58 -10.21 22.07 -4.57
CA TYR A 58 -8.88 21.88 -5.11
C TYR A 58 -8.78 22.23 -6.59
N ASP A 59 -9.84 22.77 -7.19
CA ASP A 59 -9.96 23.05 -8.64
C ASP A 59 -9.77 21.80 -9.51
N ILE A 60 -10.14 20.62 -8.97
CA ILE A 60 -10.03 19.31 -9.64
C ILE A 60 -11.30 19.09 -10.47
N GLU A 61 -11.11 18.82 -11.75
CA GLU A 61 -12.18 18.46 -12.67
C GLU A 61 -12.17 16.94 -12.94
N VAL A 62 -13.30 16.28 -12.70
CA VAL A 62 -13.47 14.85 -13.01
C VAL A 62 -13.54 14.68 -14.53
N LYS A 63 -12.43 14.32 -15.16
CA LYS A 63 -12.33 14.13 -16.61
C LYS A 63 -12.95 12.81 -17.08
N LYS A 64 -12.71 11.74 -16.33
CA LYS A 64 -13.15 10.39 -16.68
C LYS A 64 -13.39 9.56 -15.41
N ILE A 65 -14.51 8.84 -15.37
CA ILE A 65 -14.82 7.87 -14.34
C ILE A 65 -14.43 6.50 -14.88
N SER A 66 -13.37 5.91 -14.35
CA SER A 66 -12.85 4.61 -14.78
C SER A 66 -11.92 4.00 -13.73
N PHE A 67 -11.57 2.71 -13.90
CA PHE A 67 -10.56 2.01 -13.10
C PHE A 67 -9.12 2.42 -13.41
N GLY A 68 -8.90 3.40 -14.30
CA GLY A 68 -7.57 3.80 -14.72
C GLY A 68 -7.00 2.95 -15.87
N ASN A 69 -5.68 2.75 -15.86
CA ASN A 69 -4.97 1.92 -16.83
C ASN A 69 -4.17 0.81 -16.12
N ILE A 70 -4.02 -0.33 -16.79
CA ILE A 70 -3.28 -1.48 -16.24
C ILE A 70 -1.77 -1.20 -16.12
N ASP A 71 -1.21 -0.42 -17.05
CA ASP A 71 0.23 -0.14 -17.13
C ASP A 71 0.66 1.20 -16.52
N ASP A 72 -0.29 1.96 -15.96
CA ASP A 72 -0.15 3.27 -15.27
C ASP A 72 0.92 4.23 -15.87
N LYS A 73 1.13 4.19 -17.19
CA LYS A 73 2.09 5.05 -17.90
C LYS A 73 1.58 6.48 -18.16
N ASN A 74 0.61 6.95 -17.38
CA ASN A 74 -0.02 8.27 -17.60
C ASN A 74 0.87 9.43 -17.16
N ILE A 75 1.81 9.19 -16.25
CA ILE A 75 2.66 10.23 -15.64
C ILE A 75 4.05 10.18 -16.25
N ASN A 76 4.52 11.28 -16.80
CA ASN A 76 5.90 11.40 -17.29
C ASN A 76 6.84 11.78 -16.13
N TYR A 77 7.29 10.78 -15.38
CA TYR A 77 8.18 10.97 -14.23
C TYR A 77 9.53 11.58 -14.60
N LYS A 78 10.09 11.29 -15.77
CA LYS A 78 11.32 11.95 -16.26
C LYS A 78 11.15 13.46 -16.40
N LYS A 79 10.01 13.91 -16.94
CA LYS A 79 9.68 15.34 -17.05
C LYS A 79 9.46 15.95 -15.66
N ARG A 80 8.74 15.27 -14.76
CA ARG A 80 8.51 15.74 -13.39
C ARG A 80 9.81 15.88 -12.61
N LEU A 81 10.70 14.89 -12.72
CA LEU A 81 12.01 14.91 -12.07
C LEU A 81 12.83 16.13 -12.54
N LYS A 82 12.96 16.32 -13.87
CA LYS A 82 13.66 17.47 -14.44
C LYS A 82 13.07 18.82 -13.99
N THR A 83 11.75 18.93 -13.90
CA THR A 83 11.09 20.17 -13.43
C THR A 83 11.38 20.40 -11.95
N LEU A 84 11.27 19.34 -11.13
CA LEU A 84 11.54 19.37 -9.70
C LEU A 84 12.98 19.81 -9.41
N GLU A 85 13.97 19.26 -10.12
CA GLU A 85 15.39 19.62 -9.99
C GLU A 85 15.66 21.10 -10.20
N SER A 86 14.87 21.77 -11.03
CA SER A 86 15.01 23.21 -11.25
C SER A 86 14.75 24.08 -10.03
N TYR A 87 14.15 23.55 -8.97
CA TYR A 87 13.89 24.27 -7.70
C TYR A 87 14.98 24.07 -6.64
N LYS A 88 15.82 23.03 -6.78
CA LYS A 88 16.76 22.53 -5.78
C LYS A 88 17.50 23.61 -4.99
N ASP A 89 18.13 24.56 -5.70
CA ASP A 89 19.01 25.55 -5.08
C ASP A 89 18.27 26.70 -4.40
N SER A 90 16.96 26.83 -4.64
CA SER A 90 16.12 27.88 -4.07
C SER A 90 15.38 27.46 -2.78
N LEU A 91 15.48 26.18 -2.37
CA LEU A 91 14.69 25.64 -1.28
C LEU A 91 15.39 25.74 0.07
N SER A 92 14.59 25.90 1.13
CA SER A 92 15.06 25.94 2.52
C SER A 92 14.05 25.26 3.45
N GLY A 93 14.45 24.94 4.67
CA GLY A 93 13.56 24.35 5.69
C GLY A 93 12.85 23.08 5.22
N SER A 94 11.55 23.00 5.49
CA SER A 94 10.70 21.85 5.13
C SER A 94 10.63 21.60 3.62
N ASP A 95 10.76 22.65 2.79
CA ASP A 95 10.72 22.51 1.33
C ASP A 95 11.88 21.65 0.80
N LYS A 96 13.04 21.68 1.46
CA LYS A 96 14.14 20.75 1.13
C LYS A 96 13.77 19.30 1.39
N THR A 97 13.04 19.03 2.46
CA THR A 97 12.56 17.68 2.79
C THR A 97 11.51 17.23 1.78
N TYR A 98 10.56 18.09 1.44
CA TYR A 98 9.54 17.80 0.42
C TYR A 98 10.16 17.51 -0.95
N TYR A 99 11.14 18.34 -1.35
CA TYR A 99 11.93 18.10 -2.55
C TYR A 99 12.61 16.73 -2.52
N LYS A 100 13.32 16.38 -1.46
CA LYS A 100 14.03 15.09 -1.35
C LYS A 100 13.09 13.90 -1.46
N ILE A 101 11.92 13.97 -0.82
CA ILE A 101 10.91 12.91 -0.86
C ILE A 101 10.42 12.71 -2.30
N LEU A 102 9.98 13.79 -2.97
CA LEU A 102 9.46 13.71 -4.32
C LEU A 102 10.54 13.36 -5.36
N HIS A 103 11.76 13.89 -5.18
CA HIS A 103 12.89 13.57 -6.04
C HIS A 103 13.16 12.06 -6.01
N ARG A 104 13.30 11.47 -4.82
CA ARG A 104 13.49 10.03 -4.67
C ARG A 104 12.31 9.24 -5.24
N THR A 105 11.08 9.68 -4.98
CA THR A 105 9.88 9.02 -5.54
C THR A 105 9.93 8.97 -7.06
N TYR A 106 10.30 10.07 -7.71
CA TYR A 106 10.35 10.12 -9.17
C TYR A 106 11.57 9.37 -9.74
N GLU A 107 12.71 9.34 -9.03
CA GLU A 107 13.85 8.49 -9.41
C GLU A 107 13.47 6.99 -9.38
N ASP A 108 12.80 6.54 -8.33
CA ASP A 108 12.35 5.15 -8.19
C ASP A 108 11.35 4.79 -9.30
N GLN A 109 10.41 5.68 -9.63
CA GLN A 109 9.47 5.47 -10.74
C GLN A 109 10.20 5.43 -12.10
N VAL A 110 11.11 6.35 -12.36
CA VAL A 110 11.92 6.36 -13.61
C VAL A 110 12.73 5.08 -13.76
N LYS A 111 13.23 4.52 -12.64
CA LYS A 111 13.98 3.25 -12.63
C LYS A 111 13.06 2.07 -12.96
N MET A 112 11.82 2.07 -12.46
CA MET A 112 10.85 1.02 -12.75
C MET A 112 10.24 1.13 -14.15
N ASP A 113 10.20 2.32 -14.74
CA ASP A 113 9.76 2.57 -16.13
C ASP A 113 10.78 2.12 -17.21
N ASP A 114 11.86 1.41 -16.84
CA ASP A 114 12.81 0.84 -17.79
C ASP A 114 12.14 -0.25 -18.65
N ASP A 115 12.23 -0.15 -19.97
CA ASP A 115 11.64 -1.09 -20.93
C ASP A 115 11.99 -2.57 -20.65
N LYS A 116 13.16 -2.82 -20.03
CA LYS A 116 13.55 -4.19 -19.64
C LYS A 116 12.67 -4.84 -18.59
N TYR A 117 11.87 -4.05 -17.87
CA TYR A 117 10.94 -4.49 -16.84
C TYR A 117 9.47 -4.48 -17.30
N GLU A 118 9.24 -4.03 -18.55
CA GLU A 118 7.89 -4.00 -19.12
C GLU A 118 7.26 -5.40 -19.10
N TYR A 119 6.00 -5.49 -18.70
CA TYR A 119 5.22 -6.74 -18.55
C TYR A 119 5.72 -7.75 -17.50
N MET A 120 6.65 -7.37 -16.62
CA MET A 120 7.13 -8.29 -15.56
C MET A 120 6.22 -8.33 -14.31
N ASP A 121 5.39 -7.31 -14.09
CA ASP A 121 4.43 -7.31 -12.98
C ASP A 121 3.35 -8.37 -13.19
N ASN A 122 3.14 -9.25 -12.20
CA ASN A 122 2.05 -10.21 -12.24
C ASN A 122 0.72 -9.55 -11.83
N ILE A 123 -0.04 -9.05 -12.80
CA ILE A 123 -1.35 -8.41 -12.55
C ILE A 123 -2.41 -9.38 -12.01
N CYS A 124 -2.14 -10.68 -12.01
CA CYS A 124 -2.97 -11.75 -11.47
C CYS A 124 -2.36 -12.38 -10.21
N ASP A 125 -1.53 -11.65 -9.45
CA ASP A 125 -0.98 -12.10 -8.18
C ASP A 125 -2.09 -12.55 -7.24
N PRO A 126 -2.04 -13.76 -6.64
CA PRO A 126 -3.10 -14.30 -5.80
C PRO A 126 -3.47 -13.44 -4.58
N ASN A 127 -2.55 -12.58 -4.13
CA ASN A 127 -2.76 -11.70 -2.99
C ASN A 127 -3.07 -10.24 -3.38
N ASN A 128 -2.95 -9.89 -4.66
CA ASN A 128 -3.15 -8.52 -5.14
C ASN A 128 -3.54 -8.49 -6.62
N SER A 129 -4.52 -9.30 -7.03
CA SER A 129 -4.93 -9.32 -8.44
C SER A 129 -5.72 -8.08 -8.82
N PHE A 130 -5.58 -7.65 -10.08
CA PHE A 130 -6.31 -6.48 -10.57
C PHE A 130 -7.83 -6.65 -10.48
N THR A 131 -8.37 -7.87 -10.60
CA THR A 131 -9.81 -8.13 -10.48
C THR A 131 -10.30 -8.07 -9.04
N GLU A 132 -9.48 -8.48 -8.06
CA GLU A 132 -9.77 -8.31 -6.65
C GLU A 132 -9.66 -6.84 -6.24
N ASN A 133 -8.71 -6.09 -6.79
CA ASN A 133 -8.60 -4.66 -6.59
C ASN A 133 -9.81 -3.91 -7.17
N MET A 134 -10.31 -4.31 -8.34
CA MET A 134 -11.59 -3.80 -8.87
C MET A 134 -12.76 -4.09 -7.91
N ALA A 135 -12.85 -5.32 -7.41
CA ALA A 135 -13.91 -5.70 -6.47
C ALA A 135 -13.81 -4.90 -5.17
N THR A 136 -12.62 -4.78 -4.57
CA THR A 136 -12.39 -4.00 -3.35
C THR A 136 -12.73 -2.53 -3.56
N SER A 137 -12.32 -1.93 -4.69
CA SER A 137 -12.66 -0.54 -5.02
C SER A 137 -14.18 -0.33 -5.11
N LEU A 138 -14.92 -1.32 -5.61
CA LEU A 138 -16.39 -1.26 -5.68
C LEU A 138 -17.03 -1.51 -4.31
N LEU A 139 -16.49 -2.40 -3.49
CA LEU A 139 -17.02 -2.70 -2.15
C LEU A 139 -16.76 -1.56 -1.15
N GLU A 140 -15.64 -0.87 -1.25
CA GLU A 140 -15.28 0.26 -0.39
C GLU A 140 -15.61 1.64 -1.02
N PHE A 141 -16.26 1.67 -2.19
CA PHE A 141 -16.66 2.92 -2.85
C PHE A 141 -17.58 3.74 -1.95
N ARG A 142 -17.22 5.00 -1.66
CA ARG A 142 -17.98 5.88 -0.76
C ARG A 142 -19.23 6.43 -1.46
N PHE A 143 -20.34 6.51 -0.73
CA PHE A 143 -21.57 7.14 -1.17
C PHE A 143 -21.92 8.29 -0.22
N ASP A 144 -21.62 9.52 -0.62
CA ASP A 144 -21.95 10.73 0.16
C ASP A 144 -23.27 11.36 -0.34
N ASN A 145 -23.59 11.15 -1.62
CA ASN A 145 -24.75 11.75 -2.27
C ASN A 145 -25.24 10.91 -3.46
N GLU A 146 -26.38 11.29 -4.04
CA GLU A 146 -27.00 10.56 -5.19
C GLU A 146 -26.09 10.60 -6.46
N ASN A 147 -25.20 11.59 -6.60
CA ASN A 147 -24.31 11.64 -7.75
C ASN A 147 -23.22 10.56 -7.65
N ASP A 148 -22.81 10.19 -6.45
CA ASP A 148 -21.85 9.10 -6.27
C ASP A 148 -22.42 7.76 -6.71
N ILE A 149 -23.73 7.55 -6.53
CA ILE A 149 -24.41 6.36 -7.06
C ILE A 149 -24.34 6.32 -8.60
N LYS A 150 -24.55 7.46 -9.26
CA LYS A 150 -24.44 7.56 -10.72
C LYS A 150 -23.02 7.34 -11.20
N ASN A 151 -22.05 7.88 -10.48
CA ASN A 151 -20.63 7.70 -10.78
C ASN A 151 -20.18 6.25 -10.55
N TYR A 152 -20.70 5.61 -9.51
CA TYR A 152 -20.49 4.19 -9.26
C TYR A 152 -20.95 3.30 -10.42
N ILE A 153 -22.14 3.57 -10.97
CA ILE A 153 -22.65 2.86 -12.15
C ILE A 153 -21.73 3.06 -13.36
N LYS A 154 -21.28 4.29 -13.61
CA LYS A 154 -20.32 4.59 -14.70
C LYS A 154 -18.98 3.89 -14.49
N LEU A 155 -18.51 3.81 -13.23
CA LEU A 155 -17.30 3.08 -12.90
C LEU A 155 -17.44 1.59 -13.26
N ILE A 156 -18.56 0.97 -12.89
CA ILE A 156 -18.87 -0.42 -13.28
C ILE A 156 -18.88 -0.58 -14.80
N GLU A 157 -19.53 0.36 -15.52
CA GLU A 157 -19.59 0.36 -16.97
C GLU A 157 -18.21 0.46 -17.64
N SER A 158 -17.23 1.11 -17.00
CA SER A 158 -15.85 1.20 -17.50
C SER A 158 -15.07 -0.10 -17.37
N GLY A 159 -15.53 -1.05 -16.56
CA GLY A 159 -14.77 -2.25 -16.19
C GLY A 159 -14.42 -3.15 -17.37
N ILE A 160 -15.25 -3.20 -18.40
CA ILE A 160 -14.94 -4.00 -19.61
C ILE A 160 -13.68 -3.48 -20.34
N ASP A 161 -13.49 -2.16 -20.39
CA ASP A 161 -12.32 -1.58 -21.08
C ASP A 161 -11.04 -1.80 -20.26
N TYR A 162 -11.13 -1.76 -18.94
CA TYR A 162 -10.04 -2.12 -18.06
C TYR A 162 -9.65 -3.59 -18.20
N CYS A 163 -10.63 -4.51 -18.26
CA CYS A 163 -10.40 -5.92 -18.54
C CYS A 163 -9.77 -6.17 -19.93
N LYS A 164 -10.16 -5.41 -20.96
CA LYS A 164 -9.52 -5.50 -22.29
C LYS A 164 -8.04 -5.11 -22.25
N GLN A 165 -7.68 -4.08 -21.49
CA GLN A 165 -6.28 -3.70 -21.26
C GLN A 165 -5.52 -4.84 -20.56
N ALA A 166 -6.12 -5.44 -19.51
CA ALA A 166 -5.53 -6.59 -18.84
C ALA A 166 -5.30 -7.78 -19.79
N VAL A 167 -6.26 -8.08 -20.67
CA VAL A 167 -6.09 -9.13 -21.69
C VAL A 167 -4.94 -8.84 -22.65
N ALA A 168 -4.77 -7.57 -23.07
CA ALA A 168 -3.65 -7.16 -23.92
C ALA A 168 -2.31 -7.30 -23.19
N TYR A 169 -2.26 -6.93 -21.91
CA TYR A 169 -1.09 -7.07 -21.04
C TYR A 169 -0.72 -8.56 -20.85
N LEU A 170 -1.68 -9.42 -20.50
CA LEU A 170 -1.48 -10.87 -20.35
C LEU A 170 -0.99 -11.54 -21.64
N LYS A 171 -1.45 -11.06 -22.81
CA LYS A 171 -0.94 -11.52 -24.09
C LYS A 171 0.55 -11.20 -24.25
N LYS A 172 0.94 -9.99 -23.90
CA LYS A 172 2.35 -9.56 -23.93
C LYS A 172 3.21 -10.36 -22.97
N GLN A 173 2.75 -10.57 -21.75
CA GLN A 173 3.43 -11.44 -20.79
C GLN A 173 3.67 -12.84 -21.35
N SER A 174 2.68 -13.40 -22.06
CA SER A 174 2.81 -14.71 -22.70
C SER A 174 3.84 -14.71 -23.85
N GLU A 175 3.87 -13.65 -24.66
CA GLU A 175 4.81 -13.49 -25.78
C GLU A 175 6.27 -13.36 -25.26
N GLU A 176 6.48 -12.61 -24.18
CA GLU A 176 7.80 -12.40 -23.56
C GLU A 176 8.24 -13.55 -22.62
N GLY A 177 7.34 -14.45 -22.28
CA GLY A 177 7.60 -15.58 -21.39
C GLY A 177 7.52 -15.23 -19.90
N TYR A 178 6.88 -14.11 -19.55
CA TYR A 178 6.66 -13.65 -18.17
C TYR A 178 5.30 -14.10 -17.59
N PHE A 179 4.51 -14.84 -18.35
CA PHE A 179 3.19 -15.26 -17.91
C PHE A 179 3.28 -16.09 -16.62
N MET A 180 2.30 -15.91 -15.72
CA MET A 180 2.22 -16.62 -14.45
C MET A 180 2.21 -18.14 -14.58
N SER A 181 2.61 -18.87 -13.54
CA SER A 181 2.62 -20.32 -13.51
C SER A 181 1.21 -20.91 -13.67
N SER A 182 1.12 -22.19 -14.10
CA SER A 182 -0.17 -22.89 -14.20
C SER A 182 -0.90 -23.02 -12.86
N ARG A 183 -0.15 -23.04 -11.74
CA ARG A 183 -0.73 -23.06 -10.40
C ARG A 183 -1.37 -21.70 -10.08
N VAL A 184 -0.64 -20.60 -10.22
CA VAL A 184 -1.17 -19.24 -10.05
C VAL A 184 -2.36 -19.00 -10.94
N SER A 185 -2.29 -19.43 -12.21
CA SER A 185 -3.42 -19.35 -13.15
C SER A 185 -4.67 -20.05 -12.61
N SER A 186 -4.49 -21.21 -11.97
CA SER A 186 -5.61 -21.98 -11.42
C SER A 186 -6.21 -21.33 -10.18
N GLU A 187 -5.39 -20.81 -9.29
CA GLU A 187 -5.82 -20.07 -8.09
C GLU A 187 -6.53 -18.76 -8.48
N TYR A 188 -5.94 -18.00 -9.40
CA TYR A 188 -6.58 -16.80 -9.94
C TYR A 188 -7.94 -17.08 -10.58
N LEU A 189 -8.06 -18.14 -11.36
CA LEU A 189 -9.35 -18.54 -11.96
C LEU A 189 -10.40 -18.93 -10.92
N GLN A 190 -9.99 -19.50 -9.77
CA GLN A 190 -10.92 -19.78 -8.67
C GLN A 190 -11.43 -18.47 -8.04
N SER A 191 -10.55 -17.51 -7.80
CA SER A 191 -10.91 -16.20 -7.28
C SER A 191 -11.81 -15.43 -8.25
N LEU A 192 -11.41 -15.35 -9.52
CA LEU A 192 -12.20 -14.70 -10.58
C LEU A 192 -13.60 -15.30 -10.72
N ASN A 193 -13.75 -16.65 -10.61
CA ASN A 193 -15.06 -17.30 -10.70
C ASN A 193 -16.03 -16.84 -9.59
N LYS A 194 -15.54 -16.48 -8.39
CA LYS A 194 -16.39 -15.93 -7.31
C LYS A 194 -16.97 -14.58 -7.71
N LEU A 195 -16.23 -13.80 -8.49
CA LEU A 195 -16.65 -12.47 -8.96
C LEU A 195 -17.59 -12.55 -10.18
N MET A 196 -17.73 -13.72 -10.83
CA MET A 196 -18.56 -13.89 -12.03
C MET A 196 -20.07 -14.03 -11.76
N THR A 197 -20.54 -13.53 -10.62
CA THR A 197 -21.97 -13.39 -10.30
C THR A 197 -22.25 -11.95 -9.85
N SER A 198 -23.41 -11.39 -10.14
CA SER A 198 -23.75 -10.02 -9.70
C SER A 198 -24.12 -9.92 -8.23
N SER A 199 -24.33 -11.04 -7.55
CA SER A 199 -24.91 -11.08 -6.20
C SER A 199 -24.06 -10.35 -5.16
N TRP A 200 -22.75 -10.51 -5.18
CA TRP A 200 -21.85 -9.83 -4.25
C TRP A 200 -21.94 -8.31 -4.39
N LEU A 201 -21.93 -7.80 -5.62
CA LEU A 201 -21.94 -6.36 -5.92
C LEU A 201 -23.30 -5.74 -5.57
N VAL A 202 -24.39 -6.34 -6.04
CA VAL A 202 -25.76 -5.84 -5.81
C VAL A 202 -26.12 -5.90 -4.34
N SER A 203 -25.78 -6.98 -3.63
CA SER A 203 -26.04 -7.12 -2.19
C SER A 203 -25.30 -6.04 -1.39
N SER A 204 -24.00 -5.84 -1.67
CA SER A 204 -23.19 -4.79 -1.01
C SER A 204 -23.74 -3.40 -1.30
N PHE A 205 -24.07 -3.09 -2.56
CA PHE A 205 -24.69 -1.82 -2.95
C PHE A 205 -25.99 -1.55 -2.19
N ASN A 206 -26.93 -2.49 -2.19
CA ASN A 206 -28.21 -2.35 -1.51
C ASN A 206 -28.05 -2.14 -0.01
N LYS A 207 -27.14 -2.89 0.64
CA LYS A 207 -26.84 -2.74 2.08
C LYS A 207 -26.32 -1.33 2.40
N ARG A 208 -25.39 -0.82 1.62
CA ARG A 208 -24.76 0.49 1.86
C ARG A 208 -25.65 1.67 1.54
N THR A 209 -26.58 1.53 0.58
CA THR A 209 -27.54 2.58 0.21
C THR A 209 -28.86 2.51 0.97
N PHE A 210 -29.06 1.49 1.82
CA PHE A 210 -30.30 1.31 2.59
C PHE A 210 -30.67 2.53 3.44
N SER A 211 -29.70 3.15 4.10
CA SER A 211 -29.87 4.32 4.96
C SER A 211 -29.96 5.66 4.21
N PHE A 212 -29.79 5.65 2.89
CA PHE A 212 -29.86 6.88 2.10
C PHE A 212 -31.28 7.45 2.07
N SER A 213 -31.38 8.79 2.10
CA SER A 213 -32.65 9.54 1.99
C SER A 213 -33.18 9.53 0.56
N LEU A 214 -33.40 8.34 -0.01
CA LEU A 214 -33.99 8.11 -1.32
C LEU A 214 -35.30 7.33 -1.16
N SER A 215 -36.26 7.50 -2.10
CA SER A 215 -37.45 6.67 -2.14
C SER A 215 -37.08 5.20 -2.43
N ASP A 216 -37.87 4.26 -1.93
CA ASP A 216 -37.65 2.83 -2.17
C ASP A 216 -37.64 2.50 -3.68
N GLU A 217 -38.52 3.13 -4.47
CA GLU A 217 -38.53 3.01 -5.93
C GLU A 217 -37.19 3.44 -6.57
N LYS A 218 -36.56 4.53 -6.07
CA LYS A 218 -35.23 4.95 -6.54
C LYS A 218 -34.16 3.98 -6.13
N LYS A 219 -34.18 3.45 -4.90
CA LYS A 219 -33.22 2.47 -4.43
C LYS A 219 -33.27 1.19 -5.26
N GLU A 220 -34.49 0.68 -5.50
CA GLU A 220 -34.71 -0.51 -6.34
C GLU A 220 -34.21 -0.27 -7.77
N LYS A 221 -34.55 0.88 -8.37
CA LYS A 221 -34.07 1.25 -9.70
C LYS A 221 -32.55 1.29 -9.78
N TYR A 222 -31.87 1.91 -8.82
CA TYR A 222 -30.41 1.95 -8.81
C TYR A 222 -29.77 0.57 -8.60
N GLY A 223 -30.38 -0.29 -7.78
CA GLY A 223 -29.96 -1.70 -7.63
C GLY A 223 -30.07 -2.47 -8.95
N GLU A 224 -31.16 -2.27 -9.72
CA GLU A 224 -31.29 -2.82 -11.06
C GLU A 224 -30.26 -2.26 -12.06
N ASP A 225 -29.99 -0.94 -11.99
CA ASP A 225 -29.03 -0.29 -12.88
C ASP A 225 -27.59 -0.80 -12.59
N VAL A 226 -27.22 -1.00 -11.31
CA VAL A 226 -25.98 -1.67 -10.91
C VAL A 226 -25.90 -3.09 -11.48
N LYS A 227 -26.96 -3.87 -11.36
CA LYS A 227 -27.03 -5.22 -11.93
C LYS A 227 -26.85 -5.20 -13.44
N LYS A 228 -27.55 -4.30 -14.16
CA LYS A 228 -27.43 -4.16 -15.61
C LYS A 228 -26.03 -3.73 -16.04
N ALA A 229 -25.40 -2.80 -15.31
CA ALA A 229 -24.03 -2.37 -15.57
C ALA A 229 -23.03 -3.54 -15.40
N TYR A 230 -23.20 -4.33 -14.33
CA TYR A 230 -22.42 -5.55 -14.13
C TYR A 230 -22.57 -6.53 -15.30
N GLU A 231 -23.82 -6.85 -15.69
CA GLU A 231 -24.12 -7.82 -16.76
C GLU A 231 -23.59 -7.36 -18.13
N LYS A 232 -23.57 -6.05 -18.38
CA LYS A 232 -23.10 -5.47 -19.66
C LYS A 232 -21.60 -5.22 -19.72
N SER A 233 -20.93 -5.06 -18.60
CA SER A 233 -19.53 -4.64 -18.54
C SER A 233 -18.65 -5.60 -17.76
N LEU A 234 -18.82 -5.72 -16.43
CA LEU A 234 -17.90 -6.53 -15.61
C LEU A 234 -17.95 -8.01 -15.96
N TYR A 235 -19.14 -8.59 -16.08
CA TYR A 235 -19.27 -10.01 -16.43
C TYR A 235 -18.60 -10.36 -17.77
N PRO A 236 -18.89 -9.68 -18.90
CA PRO A 236 -18.18 -9.96 -20.15
C PRO A 236 -16.70 -9.61 -20.06
N GLY A 237 -16.31 -8.59 -19.31
CA GLY A 237 -14.89 -8.27 -19.04
C GLY A 237 -14.17 -9.42 -18.33
N PHE A 238 -14.72 -9.92 -17.23
CA PHE A 238 -14.18 -11.07 -16.50
C PHE A 238 -14.13 -12.35 -17.36
N LYS A 239 -15.12 -12.53 -18.23
CA LYS A 239 -15.12 -13.65 -19.19
C LYS A 239 -13.95 -13.55 -20.17
N LEU A 240 -13.67 -12.37 -20.72
CA LEU A 240 -12.51 -12.14 -21.60
C LEU A 240 -11.19 -12.46 -20.88
N VAL A 241 -11.05 -12.01 -19.64
CA VAL A 241 -9.86 -12.30 -18.81
C VAL A 241 -9.73 -13.80 -18.55
N LYS A 242 -10.82 -14.47 -18.15
CA LYS A 242 -10.85 -15.93 -17.96
C LYS A 242 -10.40 -16.69 -19.21
N GLU A 243 -10.91 -16.31 -20.37
CA GLU A 243 -10.53 -16.91 -21.65
C GLU A 243 -9.05 -16.70 -21.98
N ALA A 244 -8.52 -15.49 -21.71
CA ALA A 244 -7.10 -15.18 -21.90
C ALA A 244 -6.21 -16.04 -20.97
N VAL A 245 -6.54 -16.12 -19.68
CA VAL A 245 -5.79 -16.94 -18.72
C VAL A 245 -5.82 -18.42 -19.11
N LEU A 246 -6.98 -18.97 -19.48
CA LEU A 246 -7.09 -20.34 -19.96
C LEU A 246 -6.25 -20.60 -21.22
N LYS A 247 -6.18 -19.61 -22.12
CA LYS A 247 -5.39 -19.70 -23.35
C LYS A 247 -3.89 -19.70 -23.07
N TYR A 248 -3.43 -18.88 -22.14
CA TYR A 248 -1.98 -18.64 -21.92
C TYR A 248 -1.39 -19.45 -20.75
N LYS A 249 -2.17 -20.10 -19.90
CA LYS A 249 -1.71 -20.79 -18.67
C LYS A 249 -0.58 -21.79 -18.86
N ASN A 250 -0.39 -22.33 -20.06
CA ASN A 250 0.66 -23.30 -20.38
C ASN A 250 1.87 -22.65 -21.09
N THR A 251 1.90 -21.33 -21.25
CA THR A 251 3.02 -20.61 -21.90
C THR A 251 4.07 -20.15 -20.89
N SER A 252 3.80 -20.31 -19.60
CA SER A 252 4.70 -19.89 -18.53
C SER A 252 6.07 -20.54 -18.62
N LYS A 253 7.11 -19.74 -18.46
CA LYS A 253 8.49 -20.17 -18.21
C LYS A 253 8.87 -19.99 -16.74
N ASN A 254 7.97 -19.48 -15.91
CA ASN A 254 8.18 -19.17 -14.50
C ASN A 254 7.74 -20.36 -13.62
N ALA A 255 8.57 -21.38 -13.54
CA ALA A 255 8.31 -22.53 -12.67
C ALA A 255 9.01 -22.43 -11.30
N SER A 256 10.07 -21.60 -11.17
CA SER A 256 10.99 -21.58 -10.02
C SER A 256 11.32 -20.18 -9.50
N GLY A 257 10.55 -19.17 -9.89
CA GLY A 257 10.73 -17.79 -9.43
C GLY A 257 11.36 -16.85 -10.47
N LEU A 258 11.48 -15.59 -10.10
CA LEU A 258 11.97 -14.52 -11.01
C LEU A 258 13.42 -14.78 -11.46
N SER A 259 14.22 -15.50 -10.67
CA SER A 259 15.61 -15.84 -11.01
C SER A 259 15.77 -16.59 -12.33
N GLU A 260 14.73 -17.30 -12.78
CA GLU A 260 14.71 -18.05 -14.04
C GLU A 260 14.30 -17.19 -15.25
N LEU A 261 13.78 -16.01 -15.03
CA LEU A 261 13.31 -15.11 -16.08
C LEU A 261 14.44 -14.19 -16.56
N LYS A 262 14.41 -13.85 -17.86
CA LYS A 262 15.26 -12.79 -18.40
C LYS A 262 15.02 -11.49 -17.60
N ASN A 263 16.08 -10.85 -17.12
CA ASN A 263 16.04 -9.67 -16.26
C ASN A 263 15.38 -9.89 -14.88
N GLY A 264 14.93 -11.10 -14.52
CA GLY A 264 14.13 -11.34 -13.33
C GLY A 264 14.83 -10.99 -12.03
N LYS A 265 16.14 -11.31 -11.89
CA LYS A 265 16.93 -10.94 -10.70
C LYS A 265 17.06 -9.42 -10.55
N SER A 266 17.36 -8.71 -11.63
CA SER A 266 17.48 -7.25 -11.60
C SER A 266 16.13 -6.56 -11.40
N TYR A 267 15.05 -7.16 -11.90
CA TYR A 267 13.69 -6.70 -11.64
C TYR A 267 13.32 -6.90 -10.16
N PHE A 268 13.61 -8.07 -9.60
CA PHE A 268 13.34 -8.35 -8.18
C PHE A 268 14.06 -7.34 -7.26
N GLU A 269 15.35 -7.11 -7.48
CA GLU A 269 16.13 -6.13 -6.73
C GLU A 269 15.57 -4.71 -6.88
N ALA A 270 15.36 -4.25 -8.12
CA ALA A 270 14.84 -2.91 -8.38
C ALA A 270 13.46 -2.68 -7.77
N ARG A 271 12.58 -3.69 -7.82
CA ARG A 271 11.24 -3.61 -7.26
C ARG A 271 11.25 -3.55 -5.73
N VAL A 272 12.06 -4.39 -5.07
CA VAL A 272 12.24 -4.34 -3.61
C VAL A 272 12.81 -2.99 -3.18
N GLN A 273 13.83 -2.48 -3.89
CA GLN A 273 14.39 -1.15 -3.62
C GLN A 273 13.35 -0.05 -3.76
N SER A 274 12.52 -0.08 -4.82
CA SER A 274 11.44 0.90 -5.03
C SER A 274 10.37 0.83 -3.95
N ILE A 275 9.93 -0.36 -3.52
CA ILE A 275 8.94 -0.56 -2.45
C ILE A 275 9.43 0.03 -1.12
N LEU A 276 10.72 -0.09 -0.84
CA LEU A 276 11.34 0.38 0.40
C LEU A 276 11.83 1.84 0.29
N GLY A 277 12.14 2.32 -0.92
CA GLY A 277 12.82 3.60 -1.12
C GLY A 277 14.27 3.55 -0.59
N VAL A 278 15.03 2.48 -0.91
CA VAL A 278 16.43 2.28 -0.51
C VAL A 278 17.32 1.98 -1.70
N ASP A 279 18.65 2.11 -1.51
CA ASP A 279 19.66 1.77 -2.52
C ASP A 279 20.44 0.48 -2.16
N ASP A 280 20.16 -0.11 -1.00
CA ASP A 280 20.82 -1.33 -0.54
C ASP A 280 20.60 -2.47 -1.56
N SER A 281 21.68 -3.21 -1.86
CA SER A 281 21.60 -4.42 -2.66
C SER A 281 20.87 -5.55 -1.92
N LEU A 282 20.40 -6.56 -2.65
CA LEU A 282 19.83 -7.78 -2.03
C LEU A 282 20.82 -8.45 -1.06
N SER A 283 22.14 -8.35 -1.31
CA SER A 283 23.16 -8.86 -0.38
C SER A 283 23.12 -8.13 0.96
N GLN A 284 23.03 -6.81 0.96
CA GLN A 284 22.93 -6.00 2.18
C GLN A 284 21.61 -6.27 2.93
N MET A 285 20.51 -6.42 2.20
CA MET A 285 19.23 -6.81 2.79
C MET A 285 19.28 -8.21 3.42
N LYS A 286 19.95 -9.15 2.74
CA LYS A 286 20.19 -10.51 3.24
C LYS A 286 21.02 -10.50 4.54
N GLU A 287 22.06 -9.66 4.63
CA GLU A 287 22.86 -9.49 5.84
C GLU A 287 22.03 -9.00 7.02
N LYS A 288 21.12 -8.04 6.82
CA LYS A 288 20.18 -7.58 7.86
C LYS A 288 19.27 -8.73 8.35
N ALA A 289 18.74 -9.52 7.43
CA ALA A 289 17.89 -10.66 7.78
C ALA A 289 18.68 -11.75 8.53
N ILE A 290 19.94 -12.05 8.13
CA ILE A 290 20.82 -12.98 8.84
C ILE A 290 21.11 -12.48 10.26
N ALA A 291 21.37 -11.19 10.42
CA ALA A 291 21.63 -10.59 11.74
C ALA A 291 20.42 -10.73 12.66
N LEU A 292 19.21 -10.45 12.15
CA LEU A 292 17.98 -10.63 12.91
C LEU A 292 17.71 -12.09 13.25
N ALA A 293 17.88 -13.01 12.28
CA ALA A 293 17.71 -14.45 12.52
C ALA A 293 18.64 -14.97 13.62
N LYS A 294 19.91 -14.56 13.55
CA LYS A 294 20.89 -14.95 14.58
C LYS A 294 20.53 -14.40 15.96
N GLN A 295 20.23 -13.10 16.05
CA GLN A 295 19.84 -12.46 17.31
C GLN A 295 18.64 -13.15 17.95
N SER A 296 17.61 -13.43 17.16
CA SER A 296 16.37 -14.06 17.64
C SER A 296 16.60 -15.52 18.04
N SER A 297 17.35 -16.30 17.25
CA SER A 297 17.70 -17.68 17.57
C SER A 297 18.54 -17.77 18.83
N ASP A 298 19.57 -16.93 18.97
CA ASP A 298 20.43 -16.88 20.17
C ASP A 298 19.59 -16.53 21.42
N TYR A 299 18.64 -15.61 21.31
CA TYR A 299 17.73 -15.26 22.39
C TYR A 299 16.86 -16.44 22.81
N ILE A 300 16.18 -17.08 21.86
CA ILE A 300 15.34 -18.26 22.11
C ILE A 300 16.15 -19.37 22.79
N GLN A 301 17.32 -19.72 22.25
CA GLN A 301 18.17 -20.78 22.78
C GLN A 301 18.65 -20.50 24.22
N SER A 302 18.91 -19.24 24.56
CA SER A 302 19.42 -18.87 25.89
C SER A 302 18.31 -18.72 26.94
N HIS A 303 17.06 -18.49 26.58
CA HIS A 303 15.97 -18.20 27.52
C HIS A 303 14.89 -19.29 27.56
N LEU A 304 14.66 -20.03 26.47
CA LEU A 304 13.66 -21.08 26.44
C LEU A 304 14.10 -22.28 27.30
N ASN A 305 13.28 -22.61 28.30
CA ASN A 305 13.43 -23.76 29.15
C ASN A 305 12.11 -24.53 29.26
N ALA A 306 12.12 -25.70 29.94
CA ALA A 306 10.93 -26.55 30.03
C ALA A 306 9.72 -25.87 30.70
N GLU A 307 9.94 -25.02 31.70
CA GLU A 307 8.88 -24.27 32.39
C GLU A 307 8.25 -23.24 31.43
N LEU A 308 9.09 -22.46 30.75
CA LEU A 308 8.62 -21.44 29.82
C LEU A 308 7.93 -22.07 28.60
N TYR A 309 8.46 -23.19 28.09
CA TYR A 309 7.80 -23.97 27.03
C TYR A 309 6.39 -24.42 27.45
N TYR A 310 6.24 -24.90 28.69
CA TYR A 310 4.93 -25.27 29.23
C TYR A 310 3.98 -24.05 29.31
N LYS A 311 4.46 -22.90 29.77
CA LYS A 311 3.66 -21.65 29.81
C LYS A 311 3.23 -21.21 28.43
N ILE A 312 4.10 -21.26 27.42
CA ILE A 312 3.79 -20.91 26.02
C ILE A 312 2.67 -21.82 25.48
N THR A 313 2.72 -23.12 25.77
CA THR A 313 1.73 -24.08 25.28
C THR A 313 0.41 -24.04 26.06
N ALA A 314 0.39 -23.53 27.28
CA ALA A 314 -0.80 -23.53 28.14
C ALA A 314 -1.82 -22.45 27.80
N SER A 315 -1.42 -21.21 27.59
CA SER A 315 -2.33 -20.10 27.24
C SER A 315 -1.60 -18.83 26.81
N ASN A 316 -1.97 -18.27 25.64
CA ASN A 316 -1.53 -16.96 25.16
C ASN A 316 -2.73 -16.01 25.04
N SER A 317 -3.71 -16.12 25.95
CA SER A 317 -4.92 -15.34 25.94
C SER A 317 -4.72 -13.99 26.62
N THR A 318 -5.08 -12.92 25.95
CA THR A 318 -5.15 -11.56 26.52
C THR A 318 -6.36 -11.36 27.42
N GLY A 319 -7.32 -12.28 27.42
CA GLY A 319 -8.61 -12.14 28.11
C GLY A 319 -9.59 -11.15 27.45
N LEU A 320 -9.17 -10.47 26.37
CA LEU A 320 -9.96 -9.48 25.64
C LEU A 320 -10.74 -10.16 24.51
N ARG A 321 -12.03 -10.39 24.71
CA ARG A 321 -12.85 -11.27 23.85
C ARG A 321 -13.53 -10.58 22.69
N THR A 322 -13.34 -9.27 22.50
CA THR A 322 -13.95 -8.50 21.41
C THR A 322 -12.94 -7.58 20.76
N TYR A 323 -13.03 -7.34 19.46
CA TYR A 323 -12.20 -6.37 18.76
C TYR A 323 -12.25 -4.98 19.42
N ARG A 324 -13.42 -4.57 19.88
CA ARG A 324 -13.59 -3.29 20.60
C ARG A 324 -12.81 -3.25 21.91
N SER A 325 -12.83 -4.31 22.71
CA SER A 325 -12.07 -4.36 23.97
C SER A 325 -10.57 -4.30 23.76
N VAL A 326 -10.07 -4.94 22.69
CA VAL A 326 -8.65 -4.85 22.29
C VAL A 326 -8.27 -3.42 21.92
N ILE A 327 -9.05 -2.77 21.05
CA ILE A 327 -8.74 -1.39 20.62
C ILE A 327 -8.85 -0.40 21.78
N GLN A 328 -9.79 -0.60 22.69
CA GLN A 328 -9.91 0.23 23.91
C GLN A 328 -8.70 0.07 24.84
N ASP A 329 -8.17 -1.14 25.01
CA ASP A 329 -6.97 -1.38 25.80
C ASP A 329 -5.74 -0.73 25.12
N LEU A 330 -5.58 -0.88 23.82
CA LEU A 330 -4.53 -0.24 23.04
C LEU A 330 -4.57 1.30 23.16
N LEU A 331 -5.76 1.92 23.10
CA LEU A 331 -5.95 3.37 23.27
C LEU A 331 -5.56 3.89 24.68
N GLN A 332 -5.55 3.04 25.68
CA GLN A 332 -5.06 3.40 27.01
C GLN A 332 -3.53 3.28 27.10
N ARG A 333 -2.95 2.22 26.52
CA ARG A 333 -1.55 1.86 26.72
C ARG A 333 -0.58 2.55 25.77
N TYR A 334 -0.97 2.82 24.52
CA TYR A 334 -0.03 3.39 23.52
C TYR A 334 0.60 4.69 23.98
N GLN A 335 -0.05 5.46 24.84
CA GLN A 335 0.43 6.74 25.34
C GLN A 335 1.70 6.64 26.20
N GLU A 336 2.08 5.43 26.62
CA GLU A 336 3.36 5.19 27.31
C GLU A 336 4.54 5.49 26.37
N ASP A 337 4.47 5.03 25.13
CA ASP A 337 5.58 5.08 24.18
C ASP A 337 5.31 5.97 22.94
N PHE A 338 4.08 6.47 22.76
CA PHE A 338 3.68 7.32 21.62
C PHE A 338 3.05 8.63 22.07
N GLU A 339 3.10 9.64 21.22
CA GLU A 339 2.42 10.90 21.47
C GLU A 339 0.91 10.73 21.39
N LYS A 340 0.18 11.28 22.36
CA LYS A 340 -1.27 11.21 22.35
C LYS A 340 -1.84 12.00 21.18
N LEU A 341 -2.76 11.38 20.44
CA LEU A 341 -3.61 12.07 19.48
C LEU A 341 -4.92 12.48 20.14
N ASP A 342 -5.31 13.74 19.94
CA ASP A 342 -6.60 14.22 20.40
C ASP A 342 -7.70 13.80 19.43
N HIS A 343 -8.85 13.30 19.97
CA HIS A 343 -10.09 13.06 19.25
C HIS A 343 -10.00 12.09 18.05
N ILE A 344 -9.58 10.85 18.29
CA ILE A 344 -9.69 9.78 17.30
C ILE A 344 -11.10 9.17 17.38
N ASN A 345 -11.93 9.49 16.38
CA ASN A 345 -13.19 8.79 16.17
C ASN A 345 -12.95 7.56 15.30
N TYR A 346 -13.43 6.42 15.72
CA TYR A 346 -13.31 5.18 14.95
C TYR A 346 -14.58 4.32 15.03
N GLU A 347 -14.79 3.56 13.98
CA GLU A 347 -15.84 2.55 13.86
C GLU A 347 -15.22 1.19 13.53
N ILE A 348 -15.77 0.15 14.15
CA ILE A 348 -15.45 -1.23 13.80
C ILE A 348 -16.63 -1.77 13.02
N SER A 349 -16.38 -2.21 11.79
CA SER A 349 -17.42 -2.78 10.93
C SER A 349 -16.94 -4.06 10.25
N ALA A 350 -17.88 -4.95 9.94
CA ALA A 350 -17.56 -6.22 9.31
C ALA A 350 -17.04 -6.02 7.89
N MET A 351 -16.03 -6.84 7.48
CA MET A 351 -15.64 -6.98 6.07
C MET A 351 -16.81 -7.55 5.26
N ASP A 352 -16.84 -7.20 3.99
CA ASP A 352 -17.71 -7.92 3.05
C ASP A 352 -17.16 -9.34 2.83
N GLN A 353 -18.01 -10.34 3.06
CA GLN A 353 -17.60 -11.73 3.04
C GLN A 353 -17.22 -12.26 1.65
N SER A 354 -17.62 -11.55 0.58
CA SER A 354 -17.21 -11.89 -0.79
C SER A 354 -15.73 -11.65 -1.04
N ASN A 355 -15.10 -10.76 -0.25
CA ASN A 355 -13.69 -10.38 -0.35
C ASN A 355 -12.84 -10.80 0.86
N ALA A 356 -13.45 -11.43 1.88
CA ALA A 356 -12.75 -11.85 3.07
C ALA A 356 -11.97 -13.16 2.85
N SER A 357 -10.64 -13.12 3.00
CA SER A 357 -9.83 -14.33 3.17
C SER A 357 -9.99 -14.85 4.61
N SER A 358 -9.97 -16.17 4.82
CA SER A 358 -10.02 -16.73 6.18
C SER A 358 -8.79 -16.34 7.05
N SER A 359 -7.68 -15.97 6.42
CA SER A 359 -6.45 -15.54 7.07
C SER A 359 -6.41 -14.05 7.41
N THR A 360 -7.22 -13.21 6.78
CA THR A 360 -7.29 -11.77 7.08
C THR A 360 -8.14 -11.55 8.32
N LEU A 361 -7.57 -10.96 9.37
CA LEU A 361 -8.29 -10.64 10.60
C LEU A 361 -8.95 -9.25 10.52
N ALA A 362 -8.22 -8.25 10.11
CA ALA A 362 -8.65 -6.86 10.03
C ALA A 362 -7.89 -6.11 8.94
N TYR A 363 -8.41 -4.95 8.53
CA TYR A 363 -7.67 -3.92 7.82
C TYR A 363 -8.22 -2.52 8.13
N TYR A 364 -7.37 -1.52 8.01
CA TYR A 364 -7.71 -0.12 8.20
C TYR A 364 -8.11 0.54 6.88
N VAL A 365 -9.20 1.33 6.92
CA VAL A 365 -9.65 2.15 5.79
C VAL A 365 -9.33 3.62 6.10
N ASN A 366 -8.51 4.23 5.28
CA ASN A 366 -8.15 5.64 5.42
C ASN A 366 -9.38 6.54 5.19
N PRO A 367 -9.66 7.49 6.10
CA PRO A 367 -10.62 8.55 5.81
C PRO A 367 -10.05 9.53 4.77
N THR A 368 -10.90 10.38 4.20
CA THR A 368 -10.47 11.39 3.21
C THR A 368 -9.56 12.46 3.83
N LEU A 369 -8.79 13.12 2.99
CA LEU A 369 -7.84 14.16 3.43
C LEU A 369 -8.55 15.43 3.91
N ASP A 370 -9.68 15.76 3.31
CA ASP A 370 -10.43 17.00 3.54
C ASP A 370 -11.73 16.80 4.33
N GLY A 371 -12.05 15.58 4.71
CA GLY A 371 -13.22 15.22 5.49
C GLY A 371 -12.96 15.16 6.99
N LYS A 372 -14.04 14.93 7.72
CA LYS A 372 -14.04 14.66 9.18
C LYS A 372 -14.61 13.28 9.48
N GLU A 373 -14.50 12.37 8.51
CA GLU A 373 -15.04 11.05 8.65
C GLU A 373 -14.38 10.29 9.80
N THR A 374 -15.14 9.36 10.30
CA THR A 374 -14.69 8.40 11.28
C THR A 374 -13.70 7.42 10.64
N ASN A 375 -12.62 7.11 11.32
CA ASN A 375 -11.70 6.04 10.94
C ASN A 375 -12.44 4.70 10.94
N ILE A 376 -12.24 3.87 9.93
CA ILE A 376 -12.93 2.58 9.83
C ILE A 376 -11.91 1.45 9.97
N ILE A 377 -12.20 0.51 10.85
CA ILE A 377 -11.46 -0.74 10.98
C ILE A 377 -12.40 -1.86 10.53
N ARG A 378 -12.09 -2.48 9.41
CA ARG A 378 -12.81 -3.64 8.91
C ARG A 378 -12.31 -4.88 9.62
N VAL A 379 -13.22 -5.70 10.13
CA VAL A 379 -12.89 -6.93 10.83
C VAL A 379 -13.55 -8.13 10.18
N ASN A 380 -12.85 -9.25 10.13
CA ASN A 380 -13.37 -10.51 9.62
C ASN A 380 -14.07 -11.28 10.74
N GLU A 381 -15.39 -11.23 10.75
CA GLU A 381 -16.19 -11.97 11.74
C GLU A 381 -16.08 -13.49 11.59
N ASN A 382 -15.67 -13.98 10.43
CA ASN A 382 -15.47 -15.40 10.11
C ASN A 382 -14.00 -15.85 10.20
N SER A 383 -13.11 -15.01 10.75
CA SER A 383 -11.73 -15.43 11.01
C SER A 383 -11.70 -16.62 11.97
N THR A 384 -10.85 -17.60 11.67
CA THR A 384 -10.60 -18.74 12.56
C THR A 384 -9.67 -18.41 13.72
N GLN A 385 -9.04 -17.22 13.69
CA GLN A 385 -8.15 -16.75 14.74
C GLN A 385 -8.94 -16.32 15.97
N SER A 386 -8.49 -16.73 17.17
CA SER A 386 -9.12 -16.33 18.42
C SER A 386 -8.98 -14.83 18.67
N LYS A 387 -10.08 -14.16 18.98
CA LYS A 387 -10.12 -12.69 19.22
C LYS A 387 -9.32 -12.27 20.46
N ASP A 388 -9.07 -13.18 21.39
CA ASP A 388 -8.28 -12.94 22.60
C ASP A 388 -6.83 -13.43 22.50
N SER A 389 -6.39 -13.86 21.31
CA SER A 389 -5.00 -14.25 21.07
C SER A 389 -4.05 -13.04 21.05
N LEU A 390 -2.77 -13.27 21.34
CA LEU A 390 -1.72 -12.28 21.20
C LEU A 390 -1.58 -11.80 19.74
N ASP A 391 -1.74 -12.71 18.78
CA ASP A 391 -1.71 -12.37 17.34
C ASP A 391 -2.87 -11.43 16.95
N ALA A 392 -4.10 -11.67 17.46
CA ALA A 392 -5.22 -10.78 17.20
C ALA A 392 -4.99 -9.39 17.83
N TYR A 393 -4.40 -9.34 19.03
CA TYR A 393 -4.04 -8.10 19.70
C TYR A 393 -3.00 -7.33 18.90
N SER A 394 -1.96 -8.00 18.44
CA SER A 394 -0.87 -7.45 17.63
C SER A 394 -1.36 -6.98 16.25
N THR A 395 -2.22 -7.75 15.57
CA THR A 395 -2.83 -7.34 14.29
C THR A 395 -3.72 -6.10 14.46
N LEU A 396 -4.52 -6.04 15.54
CA LEU A 396 -5.33 -4.84 15.80
C LEU A 396 -4.48 -3.62 16.15
N ALA A 397 -3.33 -3.78 16.78
CA ALA A 397 -2.38 -2.69 16.99
C ALA A 397 -1.78 -2.20 15.67
N HIS A 398 -1.47 -3.11 14.76
CA HIS A 398 -0.99 -2.81 13.40
C HIS A 398 -2.02 -1.97 12.63
N GLU A 399 -3.29 -2.38 12.63
CA GLU A 399 -4.36 -1.70 11.87
C GLU A 399 -4.86 -0.42 12.55
N SER A 400 -4.85 -0.39 13.89
CA SER A 400 -5.42 0.74 14.63
C SER A 400 -4.36 1.62 15.30
N ILE A 401 -4.30 1.60 16.64
CA ILE A 401 -3.38 2.37 17.47
C ILE A 401 -2.38 1.42 18.13
N PRO A 402 -1.07 1.71 17.99
CA PRO A 402 -0.44 2.87 17.35
C PRO A 402 0.00 2.67 15.88
N GLY A 403 -0.63 1.76 15.13
CA GLY A 403 -0.30 1.43 13.75
C GLY A 403 -0.87 2.38 12.69
N HIS A 404 -1.49 1.84 11.63
CA HIS A 404 -1.95 2.61 10.47
C HIS A 404 -2.89 3.76 10.81
N MET A 405 -3.88 3.55 11.70
CA MET A 405 -4.79 4.62 12.11
C MET A 405 -4.04 5.77 12.79
N TYR A 406 -3.04 5.48 13.62
CA TYR A 406 -2.18 6.51 14.24
C TYR A 406 -1.36 7.24 13.18
N GLN A 407 -0.68 6.49 12.33
CA GLN A 407 0.20 7.00 11.27
C GLN A 407 -0.54 7.98 10.35
N PHE A 408 -1.74 7.60 9.89
CA PHE A 408 -2.56 8.43 9.00
C PHE A 408 -3.07 9.70 9.70
N ASN A 409 -3.64 9.56 10.90
CA ASN A 409 -4.15 10.71 11.66
C ASN A 409 -3.03 11.68 12.05
N TYR A 410 -1.85 11.18 12.42
CA TYR A 410 -0.68 12.02 12.68
C TYR A 410 -0.26 12.77 11.41
N ALA A 411 -0.17 12.09 10.28
CA ALA A 411 0.19 12.72 9.00
C ALA A 411 -0.75 13.87 8.61
N ARG A 412 -2.08 13.71 8.82
CA ARG A 412 -3.08 14.77 8.56
C ARG A 412 -2.85 16.05 9.41
N MET A 413 -2.30 15.91 10.61
CA MET A 413 -1.99 17.06 11.48
C MET A 413 -0.81 17.90 10.98
N LEU A 414 0.05 17.35 10.11
CA LEU A 414 1.29 18.00 9.68
C LEU A 414 1.10 19.17 8.73
N LYS A 415 -0.10 19.41 8.18
CA LYS A 415 -0.43 20.53 7.27
C LYS A 415 0.61 20.74 6.16
N ARG A 416 1.02 19.67 5.50
CA ARG A 416 2.01 19.67 4.41
C ARG A 416 1.32 19.74 3.05
N PRO A 417 2.05 20.02 1.95
CA PRO A 417 1.49 19.99 0.60
C PRO A 417 0.77 18.70 0.29
N GLU A 418 -0.38 18.78 -0.36
CA GLU A 418 -1.29 17.66 -0.60
C GLU A 418 -0.65 16.50 -1.37
N ILE A 419 0.23 16.79 -2.32
CA ILE A 419 0.95 15.78 -3.10
C ILE A 419 1.75 14.80 -2.22
N LEU A 420 2.18 15.22 -1.04
CA LEU A 420 2.92 14.34 -0.11
C LEU A 420 2.04 13.29 0.59
N TYR A 421 0.72 13.43 0.50
CA TYR A 421 -0.21 12.39 0.96
C TYR A 421 -0.44 11.29 -0.09
N THR A 422 -0.07 11.54 -1.35
CA THR A 422 -0.12 10.54 -2.42
C THR A 422 1.17 9.74 -2.55
N VAL A 423 2.26 10.18 -1.89
CA VAL A 423 3.51 9.41 -1.82
C VAL A 423 3.27 8.15 -1.02
N SER A 424 3.57 7.00 -1.61
CA SER A 424 3.37 5.70 -1.00
C SER A 424 4.64 4.86 -1.07
N TYR A 425 5.32 4.73 0.07
CA TYR A 425 6.38 3.75 0.29
C TYR A 425 5.84 2.68 1.25
N LEU A 426 5.49 1.54 0.69
CA LEU A 426 4.96 0.43 1.49
C LEU A 426 5.95 -0.03 2.56
N GLY A 427 7.26 0.02 2.27
CA GLY A 427 8.29 -0.31 3.26
C GLY A 427 8.26 0.59 4.49
N TYR A 428 7.90 1.88 4.34
CA TYR A 428 7.66 2.74 5.49
C TYR A 428 6.32 2.44 6.16
N ALA A 429 5.24 2.36 5.38
CA ALA A 429 3.90 2.21 5.95
C ALA A 429 3.75 0.88 6.70
N GLU A 430 4.03 -0.24 6.05
CA GLU A 430 3.92 -1.58 6.61
C GLU A 430 5.05 -1.90 7.60
N GLY A 431 6.26 -1.42 7.31
CA GLY A 431 7.40 -1.57 8.22
C GLY A 431 7.17 -0.89 9.56
N TYR A 432 6.56 0.32 9.56
CA TYR A 432 6.15 0.99 10.79
C TYR A 432 5.03 0.23 11.51
N ALA A 433 4.00 -0.20 10.80
CA ALA A 433 2.90 -0.94 11.40
C ALA A 433 3.37 -2.31 11.96
N THR A 434 4.36 -2.95 11.31
CA THR A 434 5.03 -4.14 11.84
C THR A 434 5.91 -3.81 13.06
N TYR A 435 6.61 -2.68 13.06
CA TYR A 435 7.41 -2.23 14.20
C TYR A 435 6.54 -1.98 15.44
N VAL A 436 5.33 -1.46 15.30
CA VAL A 436 4.45 -1.24 16.46
C VAL A 436 3.90 -2.54 17.05
N GLN A 437 3.97 -3.66 16.34
CA GLN A 437 3.62 -4.96 16.90
C GLN A 437 4.55 -5.36 18.07
N ASP A 438 5.83 -4.93 18.07
CA ASP A 438 6.70 -5.12 19.24
C ASP A 438 6.11 -4.49 20.51
N TYR A 439 5.50 -3.31 20.39
CA TYR A 439 4.80 -2.65 21.51
C TYR A 439 3.50 -3.37 21.86
N ALA A 440 2.79 -3.92 20.88
CA ALA A 440 1.60 -4.72 21.15
C ALA A 440 1.93 -5.94 22.03
N TYR A 441 3.04 -6.62 21.77
CA TYR A 441 3.51 -7.69 22.64
C TYR A 441 3.80 -7.17 24.04
N LYS A 442 4.50 -6.02 24.18
CA LYS A 442 4.74 -5.37 25.49
C LYS A 442 3.43 -5.07 26.24
N TYR A 443 2.43 -4.51 25.52
CA TYR A 443 1.18 -4.04 26.11
C TYR A 443 0.18 -5.14 26.42
N ALA A 444 0.19 -6.26 25.70
CA ALA A 444 -0.79 -7.32 25.83
C ALA A 444 -0.99 -7.74 27.30
N PRO A 445 -2.23 -7.67 27.85
CA PRO A 445 -2.49 -8.02 29.24
C PRO A 445 -2.53 -9.54 29.44
N HIS A 446 -2.43 -9.96 30.72
CA HIS A 446 -2.64 -11.33 31.18
C HIS A 446 -1.69 -12.41 30.60
N ILE A 447 -0.61 -12.03 29.94
CA ILE A 447 0.42 -12.92 29.43
C ILE A 447 1.73 -12.56 30.12
N ASP A 448 2.46 -13.56 30.63
CA ASP A 448 3.74 -13.38 31.30
C ASP A 448 4.75 -12.70 30.37
N SER A 449 5.57 -11.78 30.90
CA SER A 449 6.59 -11.06 30.10
C SER A 449 7.53 -12.01 29.38
N ASP A 450 8.03 -13.04 30.07
CA ASP A 450 8.99 -14.00 29.51
C ASP A 450 8.37 -14.80 28.34
N VAL A 451 7.06 -15.11 28.41
CA VAL A 451 6.31 -15.74 27.33
C VAL A 451 6.23 -14.79 26.12
N LYS A 452 5.89 -13.52 26.36
CA LYS A 452 5.82 -12.49 25.29
C LYS A 452 7.16 -12.31 24.62
N ASP A 453 8.25 -12.26 25.36
CA ASP A 453 9.60 -12.05 24.85
C ASP A 453 10.06 -13.22 23.95
N ILE A 454 9.76 -14.47 24.31
CA ILE A 454 10.06 -15.64 23.45
C ILE A 454 9.19 -15.62 22.19
N LEU A 455 7.88 -15.39 22.32
CA LEU A 455 7.00 -15.36 21.17
C LEU A 455 7.36 -14.21 20.18
N LEU A 456 7.78 -13.07 20.71
CA LEU A 456 8.30 -11.97 19.89
C LEU A 456 9.61 -12.34 19.19
N ALA A 457 10.52 -13.03 19.88
CA ALA A 457 11.76 -13.52 19.27
C ALA A 457 11.49 -14.57 18.18
N GLU A 458 10.51 -15.46 18.38
CA GLU A 458 10.05 -16.40 17.33
C GLU A 458 9.47 -15.69 16.11
N GLN A 459 8.67 -14.66 16.33
CA GLN A 459 8.12 -13.84 15.25
C GLN A 459 9.22 -13.13 14.46
N HIS A 460 10.21 -12.53 15.13
CA HIS A 460 11.35 -11.90 14.46
C HIS A 460 12.21 -12.91 13.68
N LEU A 461 12.39 -14.11 14.21
CA LEU A 461 13.06 -15.20 13.50
C LEU A 461 12.30 -15.57 12.23
N GLN A 462 10.97 -15.69 12.30
CA GLN A 462 10.13 -15.96 11.13
C GLN A 462 10.24 -14.84 10.08
N TYR A 463 10.21 -13.56 10.48
CA TYR A 463 10.41 -12.43 9.55
C TYR A 463 11.72 -12.57 8.78
N ALA A 464 12.80 -12.86 9.49
CA ALA A 464 14.11 -13.01 8.88
C ALA A 464 14.16 -14.21 7.91
N LEU A 465 13.64 -15.37 8.31
CA LEU A 465 13.64 -16.58 7.49
C LEU A 465 12.76 -16.45 6.25
N VAL A 466 11.64 -15.73 6.32
CA VAL A 466 10.80 -15.40 5.16
C VAL A 466 11.57 -14.54 4.16
N ILE A 467 12.23 -13.47 4.60
CA ILE A 467 13.04 -12.62 3.72
C ILE A 467 14.20 -13.38 3.09
N LEU A 468 14.92 -14.20 3.87
CA LEU A 468 16.00 -15.04 3.35
C LEU A 468 15.50 -16.05 2.33
N SER A 469 14.30 -16.62 2.55
CA SER A 469 13.67 -17.54 1.61
C SER A 469 13.23 -16.82 0.33
N MET A 470 12.63 -15.63 0.42
CA MET A 470 12.19 -14.84 -0.74
C MET A 470 13.39 -14.42 -1.62
N ILE A 471 14.46 -13.90 -1.00
CA ILE A 471 15.70 -13.57 -1.74
C ILE A 471 16.29 -14.84 -2.33
N GLY A 472 16.33 -15.94 -1.56
CA GLY A 472 16.79 -17.25 -2.01
C GLY A 472 16.05 -17.73 -3.25
N ILE A 473 14.72 -17.69 -3.27
CA ILE A 473 13.89 -18.13 -4.39
C ILE A 473 14.08 -17.23 -5.61
N HIS A 474 13.97 -15.93 -5.45
CA HIS A 474 13.88 -14.99 -6.58
C HIS A 474 15.24 -14.49 -7.09
N ASN A 475 16.31 -14.64 -6.32
CA ASN A 475 17.67 -14.26 -6.71
C ASN A 475 18.62 -15.45 -6.82
N ASP A 476 18.58 -16.39 -5.85
CA ASP A 476 19.55 -17.49 -5.73
C ASP A 476 19.01 -18.83 -6.22
N SER A 477 17.80 -18.88 -6.79
CA SER A 477 17.13 -20.08 -7.36
C SER A 477 16.91 -21.19 -6.33
N TYR A 478 16.57 -20.83 -5.07
CA TYR A 478 16.30 -21.83 -4.03
C TYR A 478 15.12 -22.72 -4.38
N SER A 479 15.31 -24.02 -4.19
CA SER A 479 14.26 -25.04 -4.23
C SER A 479 13.54 -25.14 -2.87
N LYS A 480 12.43 -25.90 -2.84
CA LYS A 480 11.75 -26.25 -1.58
C LYS A 480 12.68 -26.91 -0.57
N THR A 481 13.62 -27.73 -1.05
CA THR A 481 14.62 -28.39 -0.19
C THR A 481 15.60 -27.37 0.42
N ASP A 482 16.00 -26.35 -0.34
CA ASP A 482 16.89 -25.30 0.17
C ASP A 482 16.18 -24.45 1.22
N VAL A 483 14.91 -24.08 0.99
CA VAL A 483 14.09 -23.38 1.98
C VAL A 483 13.93 -24.22 3.24
N LYS A 484 13.60 -25.53 3.09
CA LYS A 484 13.49 -26.43 4.25
C LYS A 484 14.77 -26.47 5.06
N ARG A 485 15.93 -26.59 4.39
CA ARG A 485 17.26 -26.61 5.04
C ARG A 485 17.50 -25.30 5.79
N LEU A 486 17.29 -24.14 5.15
CA LEU A 486 17.42 -22.83 5.78
C LEU A 486 16.64 -22.74 7.09
N TRP A 487 15.36 -23.13 7.09
CA TRP A 487 14.53 -23.09 8.31
C TRP A 487 15.04 -24.08 9.38
N SER A 488 15.45 -25.28 8.97
CA SER A 488 16.00 -26.30 9.89
C SER A 488 17.32 -25.87 10.53
N ASP A 489 18.15 -25.10 9.83
CA ASP A 489 19.43 -24.57 10.36
C ASP A 489 19.19 -23.63 11.57
N TYR A 490 18.01 -23.03 11.65
CA TYR A 490 17.55 -22.22 12.80
C TYR A 490 16.57 -22.98 13.72
N GLN A 491 16.53 -24.30 13.64
CA GLN A 491 15.69 -25.20 14.46
C GLN A 491 14.19 -25.04 14.24
N MET A 492 13.78 -24.36 13.18
CA MET A 492 12.39 -24.25 12.74
C MET A 492 12.05 -25.45 11.83
N ASN A 493 11.62 -26.54 12.46
CA ASN A 493 11.41 -27.82 11.77
C ASN A 493 10.01 -27.90 11.13
N LEU A 494 9.88 -27.36 9.92
CA LEU A 494 8.66 -27.43 9.14
C LEU A 494 8.49 -28.80 8.48
N SER A 495 7.25 -29.31 8.46
CA SER A 495 6.87 -30.46 7.65
C SER A 495 7.00 -30.15 6.15
N PHE A 496 7.06 -31.18 5.31
CA PHE A 496 7.14 -30.96 3.86
C PHE A 496 5.90 -30.22 3.31
N THR A 497 4.74 -30.41 3.90
CA THR A 497 3.49 -29.72 3.52
C THR A 497 3.58 -28.22 3.85
N GLU A 498 4.04 -27.87 5.05
CA GLU A 498 4.23 -26.47 5.47
C GLU A 498 5.27 -25.76 4.59
N VAL A 499 6.42 -26.39 4.35
CA VAL A 499 7.43 -25.85 3.43
C VAL A 499 6.87 -25.64 2.03
N SER A 500 6.08 -26.61 1.52
CA SER A 500 5.48 -26.48 0.18
C SER A 500 4.47 -25.34 0.10
N SER A 501 3.67 -25.13 1.15
CA SER A 501 2.72 -24.02 1.23
C SER A 501 3.45 -22.69 1.27
N LEU A 502 4.41 -22.54 2.18
CA LEU A 502 5.23 -21.34 2.36
C LEU A 502 6.02 -21.00 1.08
N TYR A 503 6.71 -21.98 0.50
CA TYR A 503 7.45 -21.80 -0.75
C TYR A 503 6.55 -21.33 -1.89
N ASN A 504 5.38 -21.98 -2.04
CA ASN A 504 4.45 -21.62 -3.09
C ASN A 504 3.91 -20.19 -2.90
N GLN A 505 3.57 -19.81 -1.69
CA GLN A 505 3.12 -18.43 -1.39
C GLN A 505 4.18 -17.39 -1.75
N MET A 506 5.44 -17.62 -1.34
CA MET A 506 6.54 -16.70 -1.68
C MET A 506 6.83 -16.68 -3.18
N LEU A 507 6.74 -17.84 -3.85
CA LEU A 507 6.95 -17.95 -5.29
C LEU A 507 5.91 -17.18 -6.11
N ASP A 508 4.65 -17.19 -5.65
CA ASP A 508 3.52 -16.56 -6.37
C ASP A 508 3.44 -15.06 -6.16
N SER A 509 3.84 -14.60 -4.98
CA SER A 509 3.78 -13.20 -4.57
C SER A 509 5.17 -12.74 -4.09
N PRO A 510 6.11 -12.47 -5.05
CA PRO A 510 7.54 -12.27 -4.76
C PRO A 510 7.85 -11.07 -3.86
N PHE A 511 6.93 -10.14 -3.70
CA PHE A 511 7.16 -8.89 -2.98
C PHE A 511 6.31 -8.75 -1.72
N MET A 512 5.39 -9.68 -1.46
CA MET A 512 4.32 -9.53 -0.47
C MET A 512 4.84 -9.18 0.93
N MET A 513 5.87 -9.87 1.43
CA MET A 513 6.40 -9.67 2.78
C MET A 513 7.58 -8.69 2.86
N CYS A 514 8.11 -8.23 1.73
CA CYS A 514 9.23 -7.29 1.72
C CYS A 514 8.92 -5.96 2.43
N PRO A 515 7.78 -5.29 2.21
CA PRO A 515 7.48 -4.03 2.88
C PRO A 515 7.37 -4.19 4.41
N TYR A 516 6.77 -5.28 4.87
CA TYR A 516 6.58 -5.58 6.29
C TYR A 516 7.91 -5.84 6.99
N TYR A 517 8.62 -6.87 6.57
CA TYR A 517 9.74 -7.42 7.33
C TYR A 517 11.06 -6.68 7.06
N LEU A 518 11.36 -6.31 5.82
CA LEU A 518 12.50 -5.44 5.55
C LEU A 518 12.25 -4.05 6.09
N GLY A 519 11.06 -3.47 5.89
CA GLY A 519 10.70 -2.18 6.47
C GLY A 519 10.90 -2.15 7.99
N TYR A 520 10.43 -3.19 8.69
CA TYR A 520 10.69 -3.41 10.11
C TYR A 520 12.19 -3.39 10.44
N MET A 521 12.99 -4.19 9.73
CA MET A 521 14.43 -4.30 9.99
C MET A 521 15.13 -2.95 9.85
N TYR A 522 14.81 -2.17 8.81
CA TYR A 522 15.36 -0.82 8.63
C TYR A 522 14.97 0.12 9.77
N ILE A 523 13.72 0.11 10.22
CA ILE A 523 13.25 0.95 11.33
C ILE A 523 13.96 0.55 12.63
N LYS A 524 14.19 -0.74 12.87
CA LYS A 524 14.95 -1.23 14.04
C LYS A 524 16.42 -0.83 13.98
N ASP A 525 17.04 -0.84 12.80
CA ASP A 525 18.41 -0.34 12.63
C ASP A 525 18.49 1.16 12.95
N ILE A 526 17.56 1.98 12.43
CA ILE A 526 17.47 3.39 12.75
C ILE A 526 17.27 3.60 14.25
N GLN A 527 16.38 2.82 14.89
CA GLN A 527 16.19 2.89 16.34
C GLN A 527 17.47 2.60 17.12
N LYS A 528 18.19 1.55 16.71
CA LYS A 528 19.48 1.17 17.33
C LYS A 528 20.53 2.27 17.18
N ASN A 529 20.64 2.87 15.99
CA ASN A 529 21.55 3.98 15.71
C ASN A 529 21.21 5.20 16.58
N MET A 530 19.93 5.53 16.71
CA MET A 530 19.48 6.65 17.53
C MET A 530 19.72 6.43 19.04
N LYS A 531 19.47 5.20 19.53
CA LYS A 531 19.83 4.83 20.92
C LYS A 531 21.31 5.00 21.19
N SER A 532 22.15 4.53 20.27
CA SER A 532 23.61 4.67 20.40
C SER A 532 24.07 6.11 20.35
N LYS A 533 23.47 6.94 19.46
CA LYS A 533 23.84 8.34 19.27
C LYS A 533 23.41 9.24 20.43
N LEU A 534 22.21 9.05 20.96
CA LEU A 534 21.60 9.94 21.96
C LEU A 534 21.86 9.46 23.41
N GLY A 535 22.19 8.20 23.63
CA GLY A 535 22.39 7.65 24.98
C GLY A 535 21.21 7.94 25.89
N ASP A 536 21.47 8.55 27.06
CA ASP A 536 20.46 8.88 28.07
C ASP A 536 19.39 9.90 27.62
N LYS A 537 19.62 10.58 26.49
CA LYS A 537 18.63 11.52 25.92
C LYS A 537 17.60 10.80 25.05
N TYR A 538 17.82 9.52 24.72
CA TYR A 538 16.88 8.76 23.92
C TYR A 538 15.64 8.40 24.74
N THR A 539 14.44 8.61 24.13
CA THR A 539 13.19 8.04 24.64
C THR A 539 12.42 7.41 23.48
N ASN A 540 11.72 6.31 23.75
CA ASN A 540 10.85 5.70 22.76
C ASN A 540 9.82 6.69 22.23
N LYS A 541 9.25 7.52 23.09
CA LYS A 541 8.22 8.51 22.72
C LYS A 541 8.74 9.55 21.73
N ALA A 542 9.95 10.08 21.96
CA ALA A 542 10.58 11.02 21.04
C ALA A 542 10.91 10.36 19.70
N PHE A 543 11.43 9.13 19.73
CA PHE A 543 11.73 8.36 18.53
C PHE A 543 10.48 8.06 17.72
N ASN A 544 9.43 7.52 18.34
CA ASN A 544 8.17 7.18 17.69
C ASN A 544 7.46 8.42 17.10
N LYS A 545 7.55 9.58 17.78
CA LYS A 545 7.11 10.84 17.23
C LYS A 545 7.90 11.23 15.98
N ALA A 546 9.23 11.11 16.04
CA ALA A 546 10.11 11.45 14.93
C ALA A 546 9.88 10.55 13.70
N LEU A 547 9.57 9.26 13.89
CA LEU A 547 9.23 8.34 12.80
C LEU A 547 8.05 8.82 11.96
N VAL A 548 7.01 9.38 12.58
CA VAL A 548 5.79 9.83 11.88
C VAL A 548 5.81 11.31 11.50
N ALA A 549 6.80 12.07 11.97
CA ALA A 549 6.87 13.53 11.83
C ALA A 549 6.92 14.04 10.38
N ASN A 550 7.30 13.21 9.42
CA ASN A 550 7.37 13.58 8.01
C ASN A 550 6.34 12.83 7.13
N GLY A 551 5.47 12.01 7.75
CA GLY A 551 4.53 11.15 7.05
C GLY A 551 5.23 10.06 6.25
N ASN A 552 4.61 9.57 5.17
CA ASN A 552 5.18 8.51 4.34
C ASN A 552 6.43 9.04 3.60
N VAL A 553 7.58 8.42 3.84
CA VAL A 553 8.88 8.81 3.29
C VAL A 553 9.66 7.57 2.83
N PRO A 554 10.53 7.69 1.82
CA PRO A 554 11.46 6.61 1.48
C PRO A 554 12.37 6.30 2.68
N ILE A 555 12.64 5.03 2.93
CA ILE A 555 13.44 4.60 4.10
C ILE A 555 14.86 5.21 4.06
N ALA A 556 15.44 5.39 2.88
CA ALA A 556 16.74 6.05 2.74
C ALA A 556 16.78 7.49 3.32
N LEU A 557 15.65 8.16 3.40
CA LEU A 557 15.53 9.49 4.01
C LEU A 557 15.06 9.44 5.47
N LEU A 558 14.52 8.30 5.92
CA LEU A 558 13.88 8.20 7.24
C LEU A 558 14.86 8.48 8.38
N GLU A 559 16.07 7.92 8.33
CA GLU A 559 17.07 8.14 9.38
C GLU A 559 17.44 9.62 9.52
N SER A 560 17.69 10.30 8.40
CA SER A 560 18.03 11.75 8.43
C SER A 560 16.85 12.58 8.94
N THR A 561 15.62 12.25 8.57
CA THR A 561 14.43 12.98 9.04
C THR A 561 14.14 12.73 10.53
N VAL A 562 14.45 11.54 11.03
CA VAL A 562 14.37 11.20 12.47
C VAL A 562 15.43 11.99 13.25
N ILE A 563 16.67 12.03 12.78
CA ILE A 563 17.75 12.83 13.38
C ILE A 563 17.33 14.30 13.47
N ASP A 564 16.92 14.88 12.35
CA ASP A 564 16.48 16.28 12.27
C ASP A 564 15.33 16.60 13.23
N SER A 565 14.46 15.62 13.52
CA SER A 565 13.32 15.77 14.42
C SER A 565 13.69 15.60 15.90
N MET A 566 14.70 14.78 16.23
CA MET A 566 15.10 14.50 17.61
C MET A 566 16.19 15.46 18.14
N GLU A 567 16.92 16.15 17.26
CA GLU A 567 17.95 17.12 17.64
C GLU A 567 17.41 18.56 17.80
N LYS A 568 16.16 18.82 17.40
CA LYS A 568 15.42 20.07 17.64
C LYS A 568 14.74 20.10 19.01
#